data_f1d789756abda54f267b0a5490736879
#
_entry.id   f1d789756abda54f267b0a5490736879
#
_cell.length_a   1.000
_cell.length_b   1.000
_cell.length_c   1.000
_cell.angle_alpha   90.00
_cell.angle_beta   90.00
_cell.angle_gamma   90.00
#
_symmetry.space_group_name_H-M   'P 1'
#
loop_
_entity.id
_entity.type
_entity.pdbx_description
1 polymer ?
#
loop_
_entity_poly.entity_id
_entity_poly.type
_entity_poly.pdbx_seq_one_letter_code
_entity_poly.pdbx_strand_id
1 'polypeptide(L)'
;MSKIIGIDLGTTNSCVAVVEGQQHKVIENAEGGRTTPSVIAYTENDEVLVGLPAKRQAVTNPENTLYAIKRLIGRTFDDEVVSKDADMVPYKIIKADNGDAWVEASNKKLAPPQVAAEVLKKMKKTAEDYLGHEVKEAVITVPAYFNDSQRQATKDAGKIAGLDVKRIINEPTAAALAYGLDKNKGDATVAVYDLGGGTFDISIIEISDVDGEHQFEVLSTNGDTFLGGEDFDLRLIDYFVDKFKEESGFDLKSDPLALQRLKEAAEKAKIELSSSEQTEVNLPYITADSSGPKHFVHKITRAKLESLVEDLVDKSLEPLKLALKDAKISKGDINEILLVGGQTRMPLVQKKVSEFFGKEPRKDLNPDEAVAVGAAIQGSVLSGDTTDVLLLDVTPLTLGIETLGGVATPLIEKNTTIPTQKSQVFSTAEDNQTAVTVHVLQGERTQATQNKSLGQFNLTDIPPASRGVPQIEVSFDLDANGILNVSAKDKNTGKEQSIVIKASSGLSDEDIEKMVKDAEANAEDDKKFEELVKTKNNADMLVHATRKTIDESGDALSEDEKNQVEDAIKSLEDSISSEDTSSIESATKNLNDVLTPLTQKLYKQENAESQQEAQADEDSNSENTVDAEFEEVKEDEK
;
A
#
# COMPACT_ATOMS: atom_id res chain seq x y z
N MET A 1 10.36 -13.14 -22.43
CA MET A 1 11.01 -12.04 -21.70
C MET A 1 10.41 -12.03 -20.30
N SER A 2 11.18 -11.69 -19.28
CA SER A 2 10.68 -11.49 -17.93
C SER A 2 9.66 -10.34 -17.94
N LYS A 3 8.49 -10.51 -17.35
CA LYS A 3 7.48 -9.45 -17.24
C LYS A 3 7.88 -8.50 -16.12
N ILE A 4 7.77 -7.20 -16.37
CA ILE A 4 7.91 -6.16 -15.33
C ILE A 4 6.53 -5.98 -14.69
N ILE A 5 6.43 -6.22 -13.39
CA ILE A 5 5.18 -6.02 -12.66
C ILE A 5 5.03 -4.58 -12.18
N GLY A 6 3.78 -4.11 -12.05
CA GLY A 6 3.47 -2.84 -11.42
C GLY A 6 2.96 -3.06 -10.00
N ILE A 7 3.57 -2.38 -9.04
CA ILE A 7 3.18 -2.48 -7.63
C ILE A 7 2.77 -1.10 -7.12
N ASP A 8 1.54 -1.00 -6.65
CA ASP A 8 1.11 0.07 -5.76
C ASP A 8 1.46 -0.32 -4.32
N LEU A 9 2.48 0.33 -3.76
CA LEU A 9 2.88 0.14 -2.36
C LEU A 9 2.14 1.15 -1.48
N GLY A 10 0.89 0.89 -1.18
CA GLY A 10 0.03 1.81 -0.42
C GLY A 10 0.29 1.79 1.08
N THR A 11 -0.08 2.87 1.78
CA THR A 11 0.05 2.98 3.25
C THR A 11 -0.80 1.93 3.98
N THR A 12 -2.03 1.73 3.53
CA THR A 12 -2.99 0.81 4.16
C THR A 12 -3.16 -0.49 3.38
N ASN A 13 -3.21 -0.41 2.05
CA ASN A 13 -3.34 -1.57 1.17
C ASN A 13 -2.37 -1.43 -0.01
N SER A 14 -1.82 -2.56 -0.45
CA SER A 14 -0.97 -2.67 -1.64
C SER A 14 -1.65 -3.51 -2.72
N CYS A 15 -1.31 -3.24 -3.97
CA CYS A 15 -1.89 -3.90 -5.14
C CYS A 15 -0.81 -4.23 -6.16
N VAL A 16 -0.95 -5.35 -6.87
CA VAL A 16 -0.03 -5.75 -7.94
C VAL A 16 -0.78 -6.02 -9.23
N ALA A 17 -0.22 -5.53 -10.33
CA ALA A 17 -0.79 -5.71 -11.66
C ALA A 17 0.29 -6.08 -12.69
N VAL A 18 -0.15 -6.62 -13.81
CA VAL A 18 0.68 -6.99 -14.96
C VAL A 18 -0.01 -6.65 -16.26
N VAL A 19 0.77 -6.41 -17.31
CA VAL A 19 0.27 -6.27 -18.70
C VAL A 19 0.52 -7.57 -19.46
N GLU A 20 -0.55 -8.14 -20.02
CA GLU A 20 -0.51 -9.34 -20.86
C GLU A 20 -1.10 -9.02 -22.23
N GLY A 21 -0.23 -8.87 -23.23
CA GLY A 21 -0.63 -8.39 -24.55
C GLY A 21 -1.13 -6.94 -24.49
N GLN A 22 -2.40 -6.72 -24.82
CA GLN A 22 -3.04 -5.39 -24.74
C GLN A 22 -3.91 -5.21 -23.48
N GLN A 23 -3.96 -6.20 -22.61
CA GLN A 23 -4.80 -6.16 -21.41
C GLN A 23 -3.93 -5.97 -20.17
N HIS A 24 -4.37 -5.07 -19.30
CA HIS A 24 -3.84 -4.96 -17.95
C HIS A 24 -4.69 -5.80 -16.99
N LYS A 25 -4.04 -6.44 -16.02
CA LYS A 25 -4.71 -7.30 -15.05
C LYS A 25 -4.17 -7.05 -13.65
N VAL A 26 -5.07 -6.75 -12.73
CA VAL A 26 -4.80 -6.79 -11.30
C VAL A 26 -4.82 -8.24 -10.84
N ILE A 27 -3.79 -8.67 -10.12
CA ILE A 27 -3.60 -10.04 -9.69
C ILE A 27 -4.23 -10.24 -8.32
N GLU A 28 -5.04 -11.29 -8.17
CA GLU A 28 -5.62 -11.70 -6.89
C GLU A 28 -4.56 -12.40 -6.03
N ASN A 29 -4.51 -12.05 -4.76
CA ASN A 29 -3.62 -12.69 -3.80
C ASN A 29 -4.13 -14.08 -3.37
N ALA A 30 -3.34 -14.81 -2.57
CA ALA A 30 -3.69 -16.15 -2.11
C ALA A 30 -4.98 -16.19 -1.25
N GLU A 31 -5.36 -15.06 -0.68
CA GLU A 31 -6.58 -14.89 0.12
C GLU A 31 -7.81 -14.50 -0.75
N GLY A 32 -7.67 -14.44 -2.08
CA GLY A 32 -8.72 -14.08 -3.04
C GLY A 32 -9.00 -12.57 -3.13
N GLY A 33 -8.16 -11.73 -2.53
CA GLY A 33 -8.28 -10.28 -2.58
C GLY A 33 -7.47 -9.68 -3.74
N ARG A 34 -7.99 -8.60 -4.34
CA ARG A 34 -7.27 -7.82 -5.37
C ARG A 34 -6.34 -6.77 -4.76
N THR A 35 -6.51 -6.50 -3.47
CA THR A 35 -5.60 -5.69 -2.66
C THR A 35 -5.14 -6.50 -1.45
N THR A 36 -3.96 -6.21 -0.94
CA THR A 36 -3.35 -6.85 0.23
C THR A 36 -3.13 -5.79 1.29
N PRO A 37 -3.63 -5.96 2.53
CA PRO A 37 -3.31 -5.04 3.62
C PRO A 37 -1.80 -4.87 3.79
N SER A 38 -1.31 -3.64 3.88
CA SER A 38 0.10 -3.31 4.16
C SER A 38 0.39 -3.47 5.67
N VAL A 39 0.11 -4.66 6.18
CA VAL A 39 0.24 -5.04 7.59
C VAL A 39 1.19 -6.23 7.71
N ILE A 40 2.14 -6.12 8.61
CA ILE A 40 3.17 -7.13 8.85
C ILE A 40 3.15 -7.49 10.34
N ALA A 41 3.16 -8.77 10.67
CA ALA A 41 3.21 -9.21 12.04
C ALA A 41 4.37 -10.18 12.26
N TYR A 42 5.08 -9.96 13.36
CA TYR A 42 6.15 -10.83 13.84
C TYR A 42 5.61 -11.68 14.99
N THR A 43 5.61 -13.00 14.80
CA THR A 43 5.11 -13.93 15.81
C THR A 43 6.21 -14.33 16.81
N GLU A 44 5.82 -14.97 17.91
CA GLU A 44 6.75 -15.49 18.91
C GLU A 44 7.69 -16.57 18.34
N ASN A 45 7.29 -17.24 17.26
CA ASN A 45 8.05 -18.29 16.58
C ASN A 45 8.96 -17.75 15.47
N ASP A 46 9.24 -16.45 15.45
CA ASP A 46 10.00 -15.75 14.39
C ASP A 46 9.36 -15.80 12.99
N GLU A 47 8.11 -16.23 12.88
CA GLU A 47 7.36 -16.20 11.63
C GLU A 47 6.95 -14.75 11.28
N VAL A 48 7.01 -14.40 10.00
CA VAL A 48 6.56 -13.11 9.48
C VAL A 48 5.26 -13.31 8.70
N LEU A 49 4.17 -12.77 9.21
CA LEU A 49 2.88 -12.77 8.53
C LEU A 49 2.69 -11.45 7.78
N VAL A 50 2.13 -11.50 6.59
CA VAL A 50 1.88 -10.30 5.75
C VAL A 50 0.45 -10.31 5.22
N GLY A 51 -0.17 -9.14 5.21
CA GLY A 51 -1.50 -8.96 4.66
C GLY A 51 -2.63 -9.34 5.62
N LEU A 52 -3.63 -10.03 5.10
CA LEU A 52 -4.81 -10.41 5.88
C LEU A 52 -4.50 -11.29 7.09
N PRO A 53 -3.58 -12.28 7.04
CA PRO A 53 -3.17 -13.05 8.21
C PRO A 53 -2.59 -12.16 9.32
N ALA A 54 -1.72 -11.20 8.98
CA ALA A 54 -1.18 -10.25 9.94
C ALA A 54 -2.28 -9.35 10.53
N LYS A 55 -3.19 -8.83 9.70
CA LYS A 55 -4.31 -7.98 10.16
C LYS A 55 -5.22 -8.73 11.14
N ARG A 56 -5.50 -10.01 10.89
CA ARG A 56 -6.39 -10.83 11.76
C ARG A 56 -5.84 -11.02 13.17
N GLN A 57 -4.54 -11.11 13.35
CA GLN A 57 -3.92 -11.28 14.67
C GLN A 57 -3.55 -9.97 15.38
N ALA A 58 -3.74 -8.82 14.72
CA ALA A 58 -3.38 -7.51 15.29
C ALA A 58 -3.99 -7.26 16.68
N VAL A 59 -5.20 -7.77 16.91
CA VAL A 59 -5.87 -7.66 18.21
C VAL A 59 -5.13 -8.41 19.31
N THR A 60 -4.57 -9.57 19.03
CA THR A 60 -3.90 -10.43 20.02
C THR A 60 -2.39 -10.17 20.12
N ASN A 61 -1.81 -9.52 19.12
CA ASN A 61 -0.38 -9.20 19.05
C ASN A 61 -0.13 -7.76 18.55
N PRO A 62 -0.74 -6.74 19.19
CA PRO A 62 -0.70 -5.36 18.69
C PRO A 62 0.71 -4.75 18.68
N GLU A 63 1.57 -5.05 19.67
CA GLU A 63 2.90 -4.47 19.78
C GLU A 63 3.88 -5.00 18.71
N ASN A 64 3.62 -6.17 18.11
CA ASN A 64 4.45 -6.77 17.06
C ASN A 64 3.75 -6.81 15.70
N THR A 65 2.61 -6.11 15.55
CA THR A 65 1.89 -5.97 14.29
C THR A 65 2.06 -4.56 13.77
N LEU A 66 2.85 -4.46 12.69
CA LEU A 66 3.26 -3.19 12.10
C LEU A 66 2.33 -2.83 10.94
N TYR A 67 1.88 -1.58 10.89
CA TYR A 67 1.08 -0.99 9.82
C TYR A 67 1.42 0.49 9.66
N ALA A 68 0.94 1.14 8.62
CA ALA A 68 1.24 2.55 8.29
C ALA A 68 2.75 2.87 8.17
N ILE A 69 3.60 1.88 7.98
CA ILE A 69 5.06 2.01 7.91
C ILE A 69 5.52 3.00 6.84
N LYS A 70 4.75 3.14 5.76
CA LYS A 70 5.03 4.11 4.69
C LYS A 70 5.12 5.55 5.22
N ARG A 71 4.45 5.89 6.32
CA ARG A 71 4.54 7.20 6.98
C ARG A 71 5.92 7.46 7.62
N LEU A 72 6.64 6.40 8.01
CA LEU A 72 7.97 6.49 8.64
C LEU A 72 9.11 6.40 7.62
N ILE A 73 8.83 5.97 6.39
CA ILE A 73 9.86 5.73 5.38
C ILE A 73 10.61 7.03 5.03
N GLY A 74 11.94 7.01 5.09
CA GLY A 74 12.79 8.16 4.79
C GLY A 74 12.67 9.35 5.78
N ARG A 75 12.19 9.10 7.02
CA ARG A 75 12.02 10.12 8.05
C ARG A 75 13.00 9.96 9.20
N THR A 76 13.36 11.09 9.81
CA THR A 76 14.12 11.12 11.05
C THR A 76 13.19 10.99 12.26
N PHE A 77 13.70 10.43 13.35
CA PHE A 77 12.92 10.24 14.58
C PHE A 77 12.40 11.57 15.18
N ASP A 78 13.16 12.64 14.99
CA ASP A 78 12.84 13.96 15.54
C ASP A 78 11.84 14.76 14.65
N ASP A 79 11.37 14.18 13.53
CA ASP A 79 10.33 14.78 12.68
C ASP A 79 9.00 14.86 13.47
N GLU A 80 8.32 16.01 13.42
CA GLU A 80 7.04 16.24 14.12
C GLU A 80 5.96 15.20 13.73
N VAL A 81 5.98 14.74 12.49
CA VAL A 81 5.09 13.71 11.97
C VAL A 81 5.30 12.38 12.68
N VAL A 82 6.56 12.00 12.95
CA VAL A 82 6.91 10.74 13.64
C VAL A 82 6.40 10.77 15.09
N SER A 83 6.48 11.92 15.76
CA SER A 83 5.91 12.06 17.12
C SER A 83 4.39 11.85 17.13
N LYS A 84 3.68 12.36 16.11
CA LYS A 84 2.24 12.15 15.97
C LYS A 84 1.91 10.68 15.69
N ASP A 85 2.67 10.02 14.82
CA ASP A 85 2.48 8.60 14.54
C ASP A 85 2.72 7.73 15.78
N ALA A 86 3.71 8.07 16.63
CA ALA A 86 3.99 7.34 17.86
C ALA A 86 2.82 7.32 18.85
N ASP A 87 1.99 8.36 18.86
CA ASP A 87 0.77 8.42 19.67
C ASP A 87 -0.39 7.60 19.10
N MET A 88 -0.28 7.18 17.82
CA MET A 88 -1.36 6.53 17.06
C MET A 88 -1.21 5.02 16.93
N VAL A 89 -0.02 4.48 17.19
CA VAL A 89 0.31 3.08 16.97
C VAL A 89 0.64 2.34 18.27
N PRO A 90 0.31 1.04 18.40
CA PRO A 90 0.62 0.27 19.60
C PRO A 90 2.06 -0.24 19.64
N TYR A 91 2.76 -0.30 18.51
CA TYR A 91 4.16 -0.72 18.43
C TYR A 91 5.10 0.45 18.70
N LYS A 92 6.34 0.13 19.04
CA LYS A 92 7.33 1.16 19.40
C LYS A 92 8.00 1.73 18.16
N ILE A 93 8.03 3.06 18.07
CA ILE A 93 8.92 3.79 17.15
C ILE A 93 10.15 4.20 17.95
N ILE A 94 11.34 3.90 17.44
CA ILE A 94 12.64 4.10 18.12
C ILE A 94 13.57 4.95 17.27
N LYS A 95 14.49 5.64 17.92
CA LYS A 95 15.57 6.38 17.25
C LYS A 95 16.71 5.42 16.92
N ALA A 96 17.06 5.32 15.64
CA ALA A 96 18.24 4.58 15.20
C ALA A 96 19.52 5.38 15.46
N ASP A 97 20.69 4.73 15.38
CA ASP A 97 22.00 5.34 15.65
C ASP A 97 22.32 6.49 14.67
N ASN A 98 21.78 6.42 13.45
CA ASN A 98 21.88 7.48 12.43
C ASN A 98 20.82 8.60 12.58
N GLY A 99 19.93 8.49 13.56
CA GLY A 99 18.87 9.46 13.83
C GLY A 99 17.53 9.19 13.13
N ASP A 100 17.43 8.14 12.32
CA ASP A 100 16.20 7.81 11.61
C ASP A 100 15.14 7.19 12.54
N ALA A 101 13.88 7.26 12.09
CA ALA A 101 12.76 6.59 12.75
C ALA A 101 12.73 5.12 12.36
N TRP A 102 13.05 4.24 13.31
CA TRP A 102 12.93 2.78 13.19
C TRP A 102 11.78 2.29 14.05
N VAL A 103 11.44 1.01 13.89
CA VAL A 103 10.41 0.35 14.70
C VAL A 103 11.01 -0.85 15.44
N GLU A 104 10.37 -1.21 16.55
CA GLU A 104 10.74 -2.41 17.31
C GLU A 104 9.56 -3.40 17.29
N ALA A 105 9.83 -4.63 16.87
CA ALA A 105 8.88 -5.74 16.92
C ALA A 105 9.62 -7.04 17.23
N SER A 106 9.08 -7.88 18.11
CA SER A 106 9.66 -9.17 18.52
C SER A 106 11.14 -9.04 18.95
N ASN A 107 11.48 -7.99 19.70
CA ASN A 107 12.85 -7.63 20.14
C ASN A 107 13.83 -7.34 18.97
N LYS A 108 13.34 -7.16 17.74
CA LYS A 108 14.13 -6.76 16.57
C LYS A 108 13.95 -5.28 16.31
N LYS A 109 15.05 -4.59 16.01
CA LYS A 109 15.02 -3.21 15.52
C LYS A 109 15.00 -3.24 14.01
N LEU A 110 13.99 -2.65 13.40
CA LEU A 110 13.71 -2.77 11.98
C LEU A 110 13.63 -1.37 11.35
N ALA A 111 14.35 -1.18 10.26
CA ALA A 111 14.20 0.02 9.43
C ALA A 111 12.89 -0.06 8.62
N PRO A 112 12.18 1.06 8.39
CA PRO A 112 10.96 1.06 7.58
C PRO A 112 11.10 0.40 6.21
N PRO A 113 12.21 0.54 5.44
CA PRO A 113 12.40 -0.18 4.19
C PRO A 113 12.44 -1.70 4.34
N GLN A 114 12.98 -2.24 5.44
CA GLN A 114 12.97 -3.69 5.72
C GLN A 114 11.53 -4.20 5.90
N VAL A 115 10.74 -3.45 6.67
CA VAL A 115 9.33 -3.80 6.91
C VAL A 115 8.52 -3.69 5.62
N ALA A 116 8.71 -2.63 4.84
CA ALA A 116 8.05 -2.46 3.53
C ALA A 116 8.45 -3.57 2.53
N ALA A 117 9.69 -4.06 2.61
CA ALA A 117 10.16 -5.18 1.78
C ALA A 117 9.35 -6.47 2.00
N GLU A 118 8.82 -6.72 3.20
CA GLU A 118 7.95 -7.88 3.43
C GLU A 118 6.64 -7.80 2.64
N VAL A 119 6.06 -6.60 2.53
CA VAL A 119 4.89 -6.38 1.67
C VAL A 119 5.26 -6.61 0.20
N LEU A 120 6.40 -6.08 -0.24
CA LEU A 120 6.87 -6.25 -1.62
C LEU A 120 7.19 -7.71 -1.96
N LYS A 121 7.73 -8.49 -1.02
CA LYS A 121 7.89 -9.96 -1.18
C LYS A 121 6.54 -10.64 -1.39
N LYS A 122 5.52 -10.26 -0.63
CA LYS A 122 4.14 -10.79 -0.82
C LYS A 122 3.59 -10.41 -2.20
N MET A 123 3.80 -9.17 -2.67
CA MET A 123 3.39 -8.73 -4.02
C MET A 123 4.13 -9.51 -5.12
N LYS A 124 5.45 -9.67 -4.98
CA LYS A 124 6.28 -10.49 -5.86
C LYS A 124 5.75 -11.92 -5.92
N LYS A 125 5.55 -12.56 -4.77
CA LYS A 125 5.03 -13.91 -4.68
C LYS A 125 3.66 -14.06 -5.33
N THR A 126 2.75 -13.12 -5.08
CA THR A 126 1.42 -13.08 -5.73
C THR A 126 1.54 -13.04 -7.25
N ALA A 127 2.48 -12.26 -7.78
CA ALA A 127 2.72 -12.19 -9.22
C ALA A 127 3.36 -13.48 -9.77
N GLU A 128 4.31 -14.07 -9.05
CA GLU A 128 4.97 -15.33 -9.43
C GLU A 128 3.99 -16.51 -9.44
N ASP A 129 3.10 -16.60 -8.45
CA ASP A 129 2.06 -17.63 -8.37
C ASP A 129 1.08 -17.53 -9.55
N TYR A 130 0.73 -16.32 -9.96
CA TYR A 130 -0.11 -16.08 -11.12
C TYR A 130 0.59 -16.37 -12.45
N LEU A 131 1.82 -15.86 -12.62
CA LEU A 131 2.58 -15.97 -13.87
C LEU A 131 3.22 -17.36 -14.08
N GLY A 132 3.39 -18.13 -13.01
CA GLY A 132 4.03 -19.45 -13.04
C GLY A 132 5.55 -19.42 -13.24
N HIS A 133 6.19 -18.28 -13.05
CA HIS A 133 7.65 -18.12 -13.16
C HIS A 133 8.16 -17.01 -12.25
N GLU A 134 9.47 -17.02 -11.97
CA GLU A 134 10.15 -16.01 -11.17
C GLU A 134 9.99 -14.60 -11.74
N VAL A 135 9.71 -13.63 -10.88
CA VAL A 135 9.61 -12.20 -11.18
C VAL A 135 10.81 -11.47 -10.58
N LYS A 136 11.57 -10.75 -11.41
CA LYS A 136 12.78 -10.05 -11.00
C LYS A 136 12.67 -8.54 -11.07
N GLU A 137 11.75 -8.01 -11.85
CA GLU A 137 11.69 -6.60 -12.22
C GLU A 137 10.34 -5.99 -11.88
N ALA A 138 10.35 -4.77 -11.33
CA ALA A 138 9.14 -4.07 -10.94
C ALA A 138 9.23 -2.57 -11.20
N VAL A 139 8.05 -1.96 -11.41
CA VAL A 139 7.79 -0.54 -11.21
C VAL A 139 7.03 -0.40 -9.90
N ILE A 140 7.51 0.46 -9.00
CA ILE A 140 6.91 0.68 -7.68
C ILE A 140 6.44 2.13 -7.59
N THR A 141 5.28 2.36 -6.99
CA THR A 141 4.69 3.70 -6.87
C THR A 141 5.04 4.35 -5.54
N VAL A 142 5.07 5.68 -5.57
CA VAL A 142 5.21 6.54 -4.39
C VAL A 142 4.26 7.72 -4.50
N PRO A 143 3.83 8.32 -3.38
CA PRO A 143 3.14 9.61 -3.41
C PRO A 143 3.94 10.65 -4.18
N ALA A 144 3.24 11.51 -4.94
CA ALA A 144 3.92 12.51 -5.79
C ALA A 144 4.76 13.48 -4.96
N TYR A 145 4.31 13.79 -3.74
CA TYR A 145 4.97 14.72 -2.82
C TYR A 145 6.07 14.09 -1.94
N PHE A 146 6.46 12.83 -2.23
CA PHE A 146 7.62 12.21 -1.57
C PHE A 146 8.91 12.92 -1.93
N ASN A 147 9.73 13.17 -0.91
CA ASN A 147 11.07 13.71 -1.08
C ASN A 147 12.06 12.62 -1.55
N ASP A 148 13.28 13.03 -1.89
CA ASP A 148 14.32 12.14 -2.39
C ASP A 148 14.63 10.98 -1.43
N SER A 149 14.71 11.25 -0.10
CA SER A 149 14.94 10.22 0.93
C SER A 149 13.87 9.12 0.92
N GLN A 150 12.61 9.51 0.78
CA GLN A 150 11.49 8.59 0.77
C GLN A 150 11.45 7.74 -0.51
N ARG A 151 11.81 8.34 -1.66
CA ARG A 151 11.91 7.64 -2.95
C ARG A 151 13.04 6.61 -2.93
N GLN A 152 14.22 7.00 -2.45
CA GLN A 152 15.36 6.09 -2.34
C GLN A 152 15.06 4.94 -1.36
N ALA A 153 14.48 5.23 -0.20
CA ALA A 153 14.11 4.22 0.78
C ALA A 153 13.07 3.21 0.23
N THR A 154 12.16 3.67 -0.64
CA THR A 154 11.21 2.79 -1.34
C THR A 154 11.93 1.91 -2.37
N LYS A 155 12.91 2.46 -3.10
CA LYS A 155 13.75 1.69 -4.03
C LYS A 155 14.58 0.63 -3.30
N ASP A 156 15.13 0.96 -2.14
CA ASP A 156 15.88 0.04 -1.29
C ASP A 156 14.99 -1.09 -0.76
N ALA A 157 13.74 -0.78 -0.37
CA ALA A 157 12.77 -1.81 0.01
C ALA A 157 12.52 -2.81 -1.12
N GLY A 158 12.41 -2.33 -2.37
CA GLY A 158 12.31 -3.19 -3.56
C GLY A 158 13.53 -4.10 -3.72
N LYS A 159 14.73 -3.54 -3.56
CA LYS A 159 15.98 -4.30 -3.64
C LYS A 159 16.07 -5.38 -2.54
N ILE A 160 15.71 -5.05 -1.30
CA ILE A 160 15.64 -6.00 -0.17
C ILE A 160 14.62 -7.12 -0.45
N ALA A 161 13.53 -6.81 -1.14
CA ALA A 161 12.54 -7.81 -1.56
C ALA A 161 13.02 -8.68 -2.75
N GLY A 162 14.23 -8.48 -3.26
CA GLY A 162 14.77 -9.22 -4.40
C GLY A 162 14.16 -8.77 -5.74
N LEU A 163 13.80 -7.49 -5.85
CA LEU A 163 13.29 -6.86 -7.07
C LEU A 163 14.30 -5.85 -7.62
N ASP A 164 14.58 -5.92 -8.91
CA ASP A 164 15.22 -4.84 -9.66
C ASP A 164 14.17 -3.78 -9.97
N VAL A 165 14.21 -2.67 -9.23
CA VAL A 165 13.26 -1.57 -9.38
C VAL A 165 13.64 -0.73 -10.60
N LYS A 166 12.97 -0.98 -11.72
CA LYS A 166 13.20 -0.30 -12.99
C LYS A 166 12.81 1.16 -12.96
N ARG A 167 11.75 1.47 -12.23
CA ARG A 167 11.27 2.85 -12.05
C ARG A 167 10.52 3.02 -10.73
N ILE A 168 10.72 4.16 -10.10
CA ILE A 168 9.81 4.72 -9.10
C ILE A 168 8.92 5.72 -9.85
N ILE A 169 7.59 5.55 -9.76
CA ILE A 169 6.60 6.40 -10.44
C ILE A 169 5.65 7.00 -9.41
N ASN A 170 5.21 8.24 -9.66
CA ASN A 170 4.23 8.90 -8.79
C ASN A 170 2.84 8.25 -8.92
N GLU A 171 2.15 8.05 -7.80
CA GLU A 171 0.82 7.43 -7.74
C GLU A 171 -0.21 8.13 -8.65
N PRO A 172 -0.38 9.47 -8.60
CA PRO A 172 -1.32 10.13 -9.50
C PRO A 172 -0.93 10.05 -10.97
N THR A 173 0.38 10.01 -11.28
CA THR A 173 0.87 9.83 -12.64
C THR A 173 0.56 8.43 -13.17
N ALA A 174 0.75 7.39 -12.33
CA ALA A 174 0.36 6.03 -12.66
C ALA A 174 -1.16 5.93 -12.90
N ALA A 175 -1.98 6.55 -12.05
CA ALA A 175 -3.43 6.57 -12.24
C ALA A 175 -3.85 7.25 -13.55
N ALA A 176 -3.17 8.34 -13.95
CA ALA A 176 -3.41 9.00 -15.23
C ALA A 176 -3.06 8.10 -16.42
N LEU A 177 -1.97 7.30 -16.34
CA LEU A 177 -1.64 6.30 -17.34
C LEU A 177 -2.75 5.26 -17.49
N ALA A 178 -3.28 4.74 -16.38
CA ALA A 178 -4.38 3.78 -16.40
C ALA A 178 -5.65 4.37 -17.05
N TYR A 179 -5.89 5.67 -16.86
CA TYR A 179 -7.01 6.39 -17.45
C TYR A 179 -6.81 6.68 -18.95
N GLY A 180 -5.63 7.16 -19.33
CA GLY A 180 -5.39 7.75 -20.66
C GLY A 180 -5.21 6.76 -21.80
N LEU A 181 -5.01 5.46 -21.49
CA LEU A 181 -4.93 4.42 -22.53
C LEU A 181 -6.29 4.00 -23.13
N ASP A 182 -7.38 4.57 -22.65
CA ASP A 182 -8.68 4.38 -23.29
C ASP A 182 -8.72 5.21 -24.61
N LYS A 183 -8.40 4.54 -25.69
CA LYS A 183 -7.92 5.02 -27.02
C LYS A 183 -8.81 6.01 -27.80
N ASN A 184 -9.87 6.55 -27.23
CA ASN A 184 -10.83 7.38 -27.95
C ASN A 184 -10.95 8.82 -27.42
N LYS A 185 -10.03 9.28 -26.58
CA LYS A 185 -10.07 10.62 -26.00
C LYS A 185 -8.95 11.46 -26.60
N GLY A 186 -9.32 12.61 -27.20
CA GLY A 186 -8.36 13.62 -27.63
C GLY A 186 -7.64 14.28 -26.43
N ASP A 187 -6.87 15.33 -26.71
CA ASP A 187 -6.15 16.10 -25.71
C ASP A 187 -7.03 16.49 -24.52
N ALA A 188 -6.53 16.30 -23.32
CA ALA A 188 -7.26 16.56 -22.08
C ALA A 188 -6.33 16.99 -20.95
N THR A 189 -6.75 18.00 -20.18
CA THR A 189 -6.10 18.33 -18.90
C THR A 189 -6.90 17.67 -17.77
N VAL A 190 -6.25 16.81 -17.02
CA VAL A 190 -6.87 16.05 -15.94
C VAL A 190 -6.33 16.48 -14.57
N ALA A 191 -7.22 16.53 -13.58
CA ALA A 191 -6.84 16.67 -12.18
C ALA A 191 -6.94 15.29 -11.51
N VAL A 192 -5.85 14.77 -11.02
CA VAL A 192 -5.81 13.51 -10.26
C VAL A 192 -5.78 13.84 -8.78
N TYR A 193 -6.90 13.59 -8.11
CA TYR A 193 -7.08 13.77 -6.67
C TYR A 193 -6.92 12.40 -6.00
N ASP A 194 -5.77 12.20 -5.36
CA ASP A 194 -5.42 10.94 -4.70
C ASP A 194 -5.46 11.13 -3.18
N LEU A 195 -6.48 10.56 -2.54
CA LEU A 195 -6.62 10.52 -1.09
C LEU A 195 -6.61 9.07 -0.63
N GLY A 196 -5.42 8.62 -0.26
CA GLY A 196 -5.15 7.27 0.22
C GLY A 196 -5.38 7.09 1.72
N GLY A 197 -4.77 6.05 2.28
CA GLY A 197 -4.83 5.77 3.72
C GLY A 197 -4.00 6.73 4.57
N GLY A 198 -2.86 7.22 4.05
CA GLY A 198 -1.91 8.02 4.83
C GLY A 198 -1.49 9.34 4.21
N THR A 199 -1.68 9.51 2.88
CA THR A 199 -1.22 10.67 2.13
C THR A 199 -2.33 11.22 1.25
N PHE A 200 -2.20 12.50 0.93
CA PHE A 200 -3.01 13.21 -0.05
C PHE A 200 -2.11 13.82 -1.11
N ASP A 201 -2.40 13.57 -2.38
CA ASP A 201 -1.73 14.18 -3.52
C ASP A 201 -2.74 14.74 -4.52
N ILE A 202 -2.39 15.84 -5.16
CA ILE A 202 -3.07 16.41 -6.32
C ILE A 202 -2.05 16.66 -7.43
N SER A 203 -2.31 16.12 -8.61
CA SER A 203 -1.50 16.39 -9.81
C SER A 203 -2.38 16.89 -10.92
N ILE A 204 -1.88 17.91 -11.63
CA ILE A 204 -2.48 18.41 -12.87
C ILE A 204 -1.65 17.86 -14.02
N ILE A 205 -2.29 17.12 -14.89
CA ILE A 205 -1.62 16.36 -15.96
C ILE A 205 -2.28 16.69 -17.28
N GLU A 206 -1.46 17.04 -18.27
CA GLU A 206 -1.88 17.17 -19.67
C GLU A 206 -1.65 15.84 -20.38
N ILE A 207 -2.68 15.37 -21.05
CA ILE A 207 -2.66 14.18 -21.90
C ILE A 207 -2.87 14.66 -23.32
N SER A 208 -1.93 14.38 -24.22
CA SER A 208 -1.98 14.78 -25.63
C SER A 208 -1.57 13.63 -26.53
N ASP A 209 -2.00 13.66 -27.78
CA ASP A 209 -1.54 12.77 -28.84
C ASP A 209 -0.58 13.54 -29.75
N VAL A 210 0.68 13.15 -29.73
CA VAL A 210 1.75 13.74 -30.55
C VAL A 210 2.28 12.68 -31.51
N ASP A 211 2.00 12.80 -32.78
CA ASP A 211 2.45 11.89 -33.85
C ASP A 211 2.07 10.41 -33.63
N GLY A 212 0.96 10.16 -32.90
CA GLY A 212 0.46 8.81 -32.57
C GLY A 212 1.06 8.22 -31.29
N GLU A 213 1.84 9.00 -30.54
CA GLU A 213 2.29 8.67 -29.18
C GLU A 213 1.46 9.44 -28.15
N HIS A 214 0.95 8.73 -27.14
CA HIS A 214 0.26 9.36 -26.01
C HIS A 214 1.31 9.96 -25.07
N GLN A 215 1.32 11.28 -24.99
CA GLN A 215 2.18 12.02 -24.09
C GLN A 215 1.41 12.39 -22.82
N PHE A 216 1.99 12.06 -21.67
CA PHE A 216 1.52 12.45 -20.35
C PHE A 216 2.53 13.43 -19.75
N GLU A 217 2.14 14.68 -19.60
CA GLU A 217 2.98 15.73 -19.02
C GLU A 217 2.37 16.22 -17.71
N VAL A 218 3.09 16.03 -16.60
CA VAL A 218 2.70 16.58 -15.31
C VAL A 218 3.03 18.07 -15.32
N LEU A 219 2.01 18.92 -15.23
CA LEU A 219 2.16 20.38 -15.18
C LEU A 219 2.51 20.87 -13.76
N SER A 220 1.92 20.25 -12.77
CA SER A 220 2.21 20.55 -11.37
C SER A 220 1.75 19.41 -10.46
N THR A 221 2.38 19.34 -9.28
CA THR A 221 1.95 18.46 -8.20
C THR A 221 2.02 19.19 -6.86
N ASN A 222 1.13 18.83 -5.94
CA ASN A 222 1.12 19.32 -4.56
C ASN A 222 0.50 18.26 -3.65
N GLY A 223 0.60 18.37 -2.33
CA GLY A 223 0.02 17.36 -1.45
C GLY A 223 0.30 17.59 0.03
N ASP A 224 -0.14 16.62 0.82
CA ASP A 224 0.12 16.52 2.26
C ASP A 224 0.49 15.06 2.59
N THR A 225 1.73 14.85 3.02
CA THR A 225 2.24 13.51 3.36
C THR A 225 1.74 12.99 4.73
N PHE A 226 0.83 13.74 5.36
CA PHE A 226 0.19 13.39 6.63
C PHE A 226 -1.30 13.76 6.62
N LEU A 227 -2.01 13.34 5.57
CA LEU A 227 -3.46 13.47 5.46
C LEU A 227 -4.00 12.25 4.69
N GLY A 228 -4.75 11.40 5.35
CA GLY A 228 -5.31 10.19 4.73
C GLY A 228 -6.38 9.52 5.57
N GLY A 229 -6.89 8.39 5.10
CA GLY A 229 -7.99 7.65 5.71
C GLY A 229 -7.78 7.27 7.17
N GLU A 230 -6.52 7.09 7.60
CA GLU A 230 -6.19 6.80 9.01
C GLU A 230 -6.49 8.00 9.93
N ASP A 231 -6.34 9.23 9.44
CA ASP A 231 -6.69 10.43 10.21
C ASP A 231 -8.21 10.53 10.40
N PHE A 232 -8.98 10.08 9.40
CA PHE A 232 -10.45 9.96 9.50
C PHE A 232 -10.85 8.87 10.50
N ASP A 233 -10.17 7.74 10.52
CA ASP A 233 -10.39 6.67 11.49
C ASP A 233 -10.13 7.15 12.92
N LEU A 234 -9.06 7.93 13.15
CA LEU A 234 -8.75 8.52 14.45
C LEU A 234 -9.88 9.40 14.98
N ARG A 235 -10.48 10.24 14.13
CA ARG A 235 -11.64 11.05 14.54
C ARG A 235 -12.80 10.20 15.03
N LEU A 236 -13.02 9.04 14.38
CA LEU A 236 -14.02 8.08 14.83
C LEU A 236 -13.63 7.37 16.12
N ILE A 237 -12.37 6.96 16.23
CA ILE A 237 -11.84 6.31 17.44
C ILE A 237 -12.00 7.24 18.64
N ASP A 238 -11.54 8.50 18.53
CA ASP A 238 -11.69 9.49 19.61
C ASP A 238 -13.15 9.70 19.98
N TYR A 239 -14.03 9.84 18.99
CA TYR A 239 -15.47 9.95 19.23
C TYR A 239 -16.04 8.74 19.97
N PHE A 240 -15.66 7.53 19.61
CA PHE A 240 -16.14 6.32 20.27
C PHE A 240 -15.56 6.14 21.68
N VAL A 241 -14.29 6.50 21.88
CA VAL A 241 -13.65 6.51 23.22
C VAL A 241 -14.40 7.46 24.14
N ASP A 242 -14.70 8.68 23.69
CA ASP A 242 -15.44 9.66 24.47
C ASP A 242 -16.85 9.14 24.79
N LYS A 243 -17.56 8.54 23.83
CA LYS A 243 -18.89 7.95 24.05
C LYS A 243 -18.85 6.80 25.06
N PHE A 244 -17.88 5.92 24.94
CA PHE A 244 -17.72 4.83 25.89
C PHE A 244 -17.40 5.34 27.30
N LYS A 245 -16.55 6.36 27.40
CA LYS A 245 -16.21 6.99 28.67
C LYS A 245 -17.39 7.70 29.32
N GLU A 246 -18.26 8.37 28.52
CA GLU A 246 -19.49 8.97 28.98
C GLU A 246 -20.45 7.90 29.58
N GLU A 247 -20.56 6.74 28.96
CA GLU A 247 -21.47 5.67 29.34
C GLU A 247 -20.96 4.79 30.48
N SER A 248 -19.68 4.45 30.48
CA SER A 248 -19.07 3.44 31.38
C SER A 248 -18.18 4.04 32.47
N GLY A 249 -17.74 5.29 32.31
CA GLY A 249 -16.72 5.92 33.16
C GLY A 249 -15.30 5.41 32.93
N PHE A 250 -15.10 4.47 32.01
CA PHE A 250 -13.80 3.85 31.71
C PHE A 250 -13.17 4.44 30.45
N ASP A 251 -11.85 4.72 30.48
CA ASP A 251 -11.11 5.26 29.36
C ASP A 251 -10.43 4.14 28.57
N LEU A 252 -10.92 3.83 27.37
CA LEU A 252 -10.39 2.77 26.51
C LEU A 252 -8.95 3.04 26.03
N LYS A 253 -8.45 4.27 26.08
CA LYS A 253 -7.05 4.58 25.70
C LYS A 253 -6.03 3.89 26.59
N SER A 254 -6.44 3.45 27.79
CA SER A 254 -5.59 2.69 28.73
C SER A 254 -5.53 1.18 28.45
N ASP A 255 -6.31 0.68 27.49
CA ASP A 255 -6.40 -0.74 27.14
C ASP A 255 -6.04 -0.94 25.65
N PRO A 256 -4.79 -1.35 25.33
CA PRO A 256 -4.33 -1.50 23.94
C PRO A 256 -5.15 -2.50 23.12
N LEU A 257 -5.65 -3.58 23.76
CA LEU A 257 -6.49 -4.57 23.07
C LEU A 257 -7.85 -3.99 22.71
N ALA A 258 -8.46 -3.26 23.65
CA ALA A 258 -9.72 -2.57 23.41
C ALA A 258 -9.57 -1.51 22.30
N LEU A 259 -8.47 -0.75 22.34
CA LEU A 259 -8.18 0.29 21.35
C LEU A 259 -8.00 -0.31 19.94
N GLN A 260 -7.29 -1.43 19.81
CA GLN A 260 -7.12 -2.11 18.53
C GLN A 260 -8.47 -2.61 17.97
N ARG A 261 -9.30 -3.22 18.80
CA ARG A 261 -10.65 -3.65 18.40
C ARG A 261 -11.54 -2.47 17.98
N LEU A 262 -11.40 -1.34 18.68
CA LEU A 262 -12.13 -0.11 18.36
C LEU A 262 -11.65 0.47 17.04
N LYS A 263 -10.33 0.43 16.74
CA LYS A 263 -9.75 0.86 15.47
C LYS A 263 -10.33 0.07 14.28
N GLU A 264 -10.37 -1.25 14.38
CA GLU A 264 -10.95 -2.10 13.34
C GLU A 264 -12.46 -1.79 13.13
N ALA A 265 -13.19 -1.59 14.22
CA ALA A 265 -14.60 -1.24 14.15
C ALA A 265 -14.84 0.17 13.57
N ALA A 266 -13.96 1.13 13.85
CA ALA A 266 -14.02 2.49 13.30
C ALA A 266 -13.76 2.49 11.79
N GLU A 267 -12.70 1.81 11.33
CA GLU A 267 -12.40 1.63 9.90
C GLU A 267 -13.60 0.98 9.18
N LYS A 268 -14.13 -0.11 9.73
CA LYS A 268 -15.30 -0.78 9.17
C LYS A 268 -16.51 0.13 9.10
N ALA A 269 -16.81 0.87 10.17
CA ALA A 269 -17.92 1.83 10.21
C ALA A 269 -17.74 2.94 9.17
N LYS A 270 -16.53 3.50 9.02
CA LYS A 270 -16.20 4.48 7.98
C LYS A 270 -16.50 3.94 6.58
N ILE A 271 -16.08 2.72 6.28
CA ILE A 271 -16.31 2.06 4.99
C ILE A 271 -17.82 1.85 4.75
N GLU A 272 -18.55 1.32 5.73
CA GLU A 272 -20.00 1.08 5.63
C GLU A 272 -20.78 2.40 5.43
N LEU A 273 -20.38 3.47 6.10
CA LEU A 273 -21.02 4.79 5.98
C LEU A 273 -20.75 5.47 4.62
N SER A 274 -19.83 4.97 3.81
CA SER A 274 -19.66 5.44 2.44
C SER A 274 -20.82 4.98 1.53
N SER A 275 -21.48 3.87 1.86
CA SER A 275 -22.64 3.34 1.10
C SER A 275 -23.97 3.43 1.87
N SER A 276 -23.94 3.44 3.21
CA SER A 276 -25.12 3.44 4.09
C SER A 276 -25.27 4.76 4.83
N GLU A 277 -26.51 5.15 5.16
CA GLU A 277 -26.80 6.38 5.93
C GLU A 277 -26.48 6.22 7.43
N GLN A 278 -26.45 4.99 7.94
CA GLN A 278 -26.13 4.66 9.32
C GLN A 278 -25.55 3.27 9.44
N THR A 279 -24.75 3.04 10.49
CA THR A 279 -24.24 1.73 10.86
C THR A 279 -24.22 1.58 12.39
N GLU A 280 -24.03 0.34 12.88
CA GLU A 280 -23.91 0.02 14.29
C GLU A 280 -22.55 -0.60 14.57
N VAL A 281 -21.78 0.02 15.48
CA VAL A 281 -20.58 -0.56 16.06
C VAL A 281 -21.00 -1.40 17.25
N ASN A 282 -20.70 -2.70 17.21
CA ASN A 282 -21.03 -3.65 18.28
C ASN A 282 -19.77 -4.42 18.68
N LEU A 283 -19.23 -4.09 19.85
CA LEU A 283 -18.03 -4.68 20.43
C LEU A 283 -18.35 -5.31 21.79
N PRO A 284 -18.84 -6.56 21.79
CA PRO A 284 -19.10 -7.27 23.05
C PRO A 284 -17.79 -7.54 23.77
N TYR A 285 -17.80 -7.44 25.10
CA TYR A 285 -16.64 -7.70 25.95
C TYR A 285 -15.40 -6.88 25.51
N ILE A 286 -15.61 -5.57 25.27
CA ILE A 286 -14.51 -4.71 24.80
C ILE A 286 -13.44 -4.55 25.86
N THR A 287 -13.82 -4.45 27.12
CA THR A 287 -12.95 -4.42 28.30
C THR A 287 -13.70 -4.93 29.53
N ALA A 288 -13.04 -5.00 30.69
CA ALA A 288 -13.64 -5.38 31.97
C ALA A 288 -13.05 -4.53 33.11
N ASP A 289 -13.87 -4.24 34.10
CA ASP A 289 -13.45 -3.63 35.36
C ASP A 289 -13.94 -4.44 36.57
N SER A 290 -13.81 -3.90 37.78
CA SER A 290 -14.25 -4.54 39.01
C SER A 290 -15.76 -4.82 39.06
N SER A 291 -16.58 -4.16 38.24
CA SER A 291 -18.03 -4.38 38.11
C SER A 291 -18.39 -5.46 37.08
N GLY A 292 -17.41 -5.98 36.34
CA GLY A 292 -17.58 -7.04 35.34
C GLY A 292 -17.27 -6.59 33.91
N PRO A 293 -17.61 -7.42 32.90
CA PRO A 293 -17.36 -7.12 31.52
C PRO A 293 -18.17 -5.93 31.02
N LYS A 294 -17.56 -5.13 30.14
CA LYS A 294 -18.17 -3.98 29.48
C LYS A 294 -18.35 -4.27 27.99
N HIS A 295 -19.42 -3.73 27.44
CA HIS A 295 -19.78 -3.86 26.03
C HIS A 295 -19.91 -2.46 25.44
N PHE A 296 -19.55 -2.30 24.16
CA PHE A 296 -19.79 -1.06 23.44
C PHE A 296 -20.73 -1.33 22.26
N VAL A 297 -21.90 -0.71 22.27
CA VAL A 297 -22.88 -0.76 21.18
C VAL A 297 -23.29 0.66 20.86
N HIS A 298 -22.91 1.15 19.69
CA HIS A 298 -23.19 2.53 19.31
C HIS A 298 -23.64 2.63 17.85
N LYS A 299 -24.74 3.36 17.62
CA LYS A 299 -25.21 3.69 16.26
C LYS A 299 -24.65 5.03 15.84
N ILE A 300 -24.05 5.05 14.66
CA ILE A 300 -23.52 6.26 14.06
C ILE A 300 -24.09 6.49 12.67
N THR A 301 -24.36 7.75 12.34
CA THR A 301 -24.85 8.16 11.02
C THR A 301 -23.73 8.73 10.16
N ARG A 302 -23.90 8.68 8.82
CA ARG A 302 -23.01 9.35 7.86
C ARG A 302 -22.87 10.84 8.19
N ALA A 303 -23.97 11.54 8.44
CA ALA A 303 -23.93 12.96 8.79
C ALA A 303 -23.07 13.25 10.03
N LYS A 304 -23.07 12.34 11.04
CA LYS A 304 -22.20 12.47 12.21
C LYS A 304 -20.72 12.28 11.83
N LEU A 305 -20.39 11.23 11.06
CA LEU A 305 -19.05 11.01 10.55
C LEU A 305 -18.56 12.23 9.77
N GLU A 306 -19.35 12.71 8.80
CA GLU A 306 -19.00 13.88 7.98
C GLU A 306 -18.73 15.11 8.84
N SER A 307 -19.52 15.35 9.88
CA SER A 307 -19.28 16.47 10.82
C SER A 307 -17.99 16.35 11.65
N LEU A 308 -17.50 15.12 11.88
CA LEU A 308 -16.26 14.87 12.62
C LEU A 308 -15.00 15.10 11.76
N VAL A 309 -15.12 14.99 10.43
CA VAL A 309 -13.98 14.96 9.49
C VAL A 309 -14.04 16.05 8.43
N GLU A 310 -15.01 16.96 8.49
CA GLU A 310 -15.17 18.02 7.49
C GLU A 310 -13.91 18.89 7.34
N ASP A 311 -13.26 19.21 8.46
CA ASP A 311 -12.01 19.96 8.50
C ASP A 311 -10.85 19.24 7.77
N LEU A 312 -10.80 17.91 7.84
CA LEU A 312 -9.80 17.12 7.13
C LEU A 312 -10.04 17.16 5.62
N VAL A 313 -11.31 17.09 5.19
CA VAL A 313 -11.66 17.21 3.77
C VAL A 313 -11.36 18.62 3.26
N ASP A 314 -11.72 19.66 4.02
CA ASP A 314 -11.44 21.05 3.64
C ASP A 314 -9.93 21.34 3.55
N LYS A 315 -9.11 20.71 4.42
CA LYS A 315 -7.65 20.81 4.37
C LYS A 315 -7.10 20.33 3.03
N SER A 316 -7.68 19.32 2.39
CA SER A 316 -7.24 18.83 1.07
C SER A 316 -7.48 19.82 -0.07
N LEU A 317 -8.38 20.81 0.10
CA LEU A 317 -8.70 21.78 -0.95
C LEU A 317 -7.64 22.87 -1.13
N GLU A 318 -6.79 23.12 -0.14
CA GLU A 318 -5.72 24.12 -0.27
C GLU A 318 -4.62 23.67 -1.26
N PRO A 319 -4.09 22.44 -1.20
CA PRO A 319 -3.18 21.92 -2.22
C PRO A 319 -3.76 21.97 -3.65
N LEU A 320 -5.09 21.79 -3.83
CA LEU A 320 -5.74 21.93 -5.15
C LEU A 320 -5.56 23.34 -5.73
N LYS A 321 -5.79 24.36 -4.91
CA LYS A 321 -5.62 25.76 -5.32
C LYS A 321 -4.17 26.04 -5.71
N LEU A 322 -3.22 25.52 -4.93
CA LEU A 322 -1.79 25.68 -5.19
C LEU A 322 -1.38 24.97 -6.49
N ALA A 323 -1.84 23.74 -6.71
CA ALA A 323 -1.54 22.99 -7.93
C ALA A 323 -2.04 23.70 -9.19
N LEU A 324 -3.29 24.20 -9.19
CA LEU A 324 -3.82 24.99 -10.30
C LEU A 324 -3.03 26.27 -10.56
N LYS A 325 -2.62 26.97 -9.48
CA LYS A 325 -1.81 28.18 -9.58
C LYS A 325 -0.42 27.87 -10.18
N ASP A 326 0.21 26.82 -9.71
CA ASP A 326 1.56 26.40 -10.17
C ASP A 326 1.51 25.93 -11.63
N ALA A 327 0.46 25.21 -12.02
CA ALA A 327 0.19 24.84 -13.43
C ALA A 327 -0.20 26.04 -14.31
N LYS A 328 -0.49 27.22 -13.72
CA LYS A 328 -0.93 28.46 -14.40
C LYS A 328 -2.22 28.29 -15.19
N ILE A 329 -3.12 27.44 -14.72
CA ILE A 329 -4.44 27.20 -15.32
C ILE A 329 -5.54 27.48 -14.31
N SER A 330 -6.77 27.63 -14.82
CA SER A 330 -7.96 27.78 -14.00
C SER A 330 -8.68 26.42 -13.80
N LYS A 331 -9.53 26.33 -12.79
CA LYS A 331 -10.38 25.14 -12.60
C LYS A 331 -11.31 24.84 -13.79
N GLY A 332 -11.61 25.85 -14.62
CA GLY A 332 -12.41 25.69 -15.83
C GLY A 332 -11.69 24.97 -16.96
N ASP A 333 -10.36 24.99 -16.97
CA ASP A 333 -9.50 24.35 -17.96
C ASP A 333 -9.35 22.85 -17.70
N ILE A 334 -9.69 22.35 -16.50
CA ILE A 334 -9.71 20.93 -16.18
C ILE A 334 -10.83 20.23 -16.94
N ASN A 335 -10.49 19.28 -17.78
CA ASN A 335 -11.46 18.48 -18.54
C ASN A 335 -12.08 17.39 -17.69
N GLU A 336 -11.26 16.64 -16.96
CA GLU A 336 -11.68 15.49 -16.18
C GLU A 336 -11.05 15.50 -14.79
N ILE A 337 -11.75 14.93 -13.81
CA ILE A 337 -11.28 14.78 -12.43
C ILE A 337 -11.26 13.29 -12.12
N LEU A 338 -10.08 12.77 -11.79
CA LEU A 338 -9.88 11.38 -11.42
C LEU A 338 -9.76 11.27 -9.90
N LEU A 339 -10.58 10.40 -9.30
CA LEU A 339 -10.50 10.09 -7.88
C LEU A 339 -9.73 8.80 -7.67
N VAL A 340 -8.69 8.87 -6.89
CA VAL A 340 -7.76 7.78 -6.58
C VAL A 340 -7.64 7.64 -5.06
N GLY A 341 -7.30 6.44 -4.60
CA GLY A 341 -7.22 6.14 -3.17
C GLY A 341 -8.57 5.83 -2.53
N GLY A 342 -8.58 4.87 -1.61
CA GLY A 342 -9.80 4.34 -1.01
C GLY A 342 -10.64 5.37 -0.25
N GLN A 343 -10.00 6.41 0.32
CA GLN A 343 -10.71 7.46 1.06
C GLN A 343 -11.58 8.36 0.17
N THR A 344 -11.31 8.41 -1.15
CA THR A 344 -12.15 9.15 -2.12
C THR A 344 -13.55 8.53 -2.32
N ARG A 345 -13.77 7.31 -1.83
CA ARG A 345 -15.11 6.69 -1.83
C ARG A 345 -16.10 7.40 -0.90
N MET A 346 -15.61 8.20 0.03
CA MET A 346 -16.44 8.95 0.98
C MET A 346 -17.31 10.01 0.26
N PRO A 347 -18.65 10.02 0.45
CA PRO A 347 -19.53 10.97 -0.23
C PRO A 347 -19.18 12.45 -0.01
N LEU A 348 -18.75 12.83 1.20
CA LEU A 348 -18.33 14.21 1.50
C LEU A 348 -17.13 14.64 0.65
N VAL A 349 -16.13 13.75 0.46
CA VAL A 349 -14.96 14.03 -0.39
C VAL A 349 -15.40 14.27 -1.83
N GLN A 350 -16.22 13.36 -2.39
CA GLN A 350 -16.72 13.49 -3.76
C GLN A 350 -17.52 14.80 -3.96
N LYS A 351 -18.37 15.13 -2.99
CA LYS A 351 -19.16 16.36 -3.01
C LYS A 351 -18.28 17.61 -2.98
N LYS A 352 -17.33 17.70 -2.05
CA LYS A 352 -16.45 18.89 -1.92
C LYS A 352 -15.56 19.06 -3.17
N VAL A 353 -15.06 17.98 -3.75
CA VAL A 353 -14.26 18.00 -4.99
C VAL A 353 -15.14 18.44 -6.17
N SER A 354 -16.34 17.89 -6.31
CA SER A 354 -17.30 18.32 -7.34
C SER A 354 -17.67 19.80 -7.21
N GLU A 355 -17.95 20.27 -6.01
CA GLU A 355 -18.25 21.69 -5.73
C GLU A 355 -17.04 22.59 -6.05
N PHE A 356 -15.82 22.16 -5.73
CA PHE A 356 -14.61 22.93 -6.02
C PHE A 356 -14.38 23.13 -7.52
N PHE A 357 -14.46 22.07 -8.32
CA PHE A 357 -14.24 22.13 -9.77
C PHE A 357 -15.49 22.56 -10.56
N GLY A 358 -16.68 22.42 -9.98
CA GLY A 358 -17.96 22.63 -10.68
C GLY A 358 -18.27 21.52 -11.70
N LYS A 359 -17.67 20.35 -11.54
CA LYS A 359 -17.81 19.16 -12.40
C LYS A 359 -17.83 17.90 -11.55
N GLU A 360 -18.58 16.88 -11.99
CA GLU A 360 -18.58 15.57 -11.33
C GLU A 360 -17.27 14.82 -11.62
N PRO A 361 -16.61 14.26 -10.60
CA PRO A 361 -15.47 13.38 -10.80
C PRO A 361 -15.86 12.08 -11.52
N ARG A 362 -14.90 11.49 -12.22
CA ARG A 362 -15.04 10.18 -12.86
C ARG A 362 -15.19 9.08 -11.80
N LYS A 363 -16.05 8.08 -12.11
CA LYS A 363 -16.37 6.95 -11.24
C LYS A 363 -16.15 5.57 -11.91
N ASP A 364 -15.65 5.57 -13.13
CA ASP A 364 -15.41 4.36 -13.94
C ASP A 364 -14.07 3.67 -13.63
N LEU A 365 -13.13 4.36 -12.99
CA LEU A 365 -11.91 3.75 -12.50
C LEU A 365 -12.11 3.20 -11.08
N ASN A 366 -11.52 2.04 -10.82
CA ASN A 366 -11.43 1.55 -9.44
C ASN A 366 -10.30 2.29 -8.72
N PRO A 367 -10.61 3.14 -7.71
CA PRO A 367 -9.60 3.97 -7.05
C PRO A 367 -8.55 3.17 -6.27
N ASP A 368 -8.80 1.88 -5.97
CA ASP A 368 -7.86 1.00 -5.27
C ASP A 368 -6.93 0.24 -6.22
N GLU A 369 -7.16 0.29 -7.54
CA GLU A 369 -6.45 -0.52 -8.53
C GLU A 369 -5.74 0.31 -9.61
N ALA A 370 -6.24 1.52 -9.87
CA ALA A 370 -5.78 2.36 -10.97
C ALA A 370 -4.25 2.62 -10.92
N VAL A 371 -3.71 2.80 -9.73
CA VAL A 371 -2.29 3.06 -9.49
C VAL A 371 -1.43 1.86 -9.88
N ALA A 372 -1.78 0.65 -9.43
CA ALA A 372 -1.06 -0.58 -9.79
C ALA A 372 -1.13 -0.87 -11.29
N VAL A 373 -2.31 -0.63 -11.91
CA VAL A 373 -2.49 -0.77 -13.36
C VAL A 373 -1.57 0.18 -14.11
N GLY A 374 -1.52 1.45 -13.73
CA GLY A 374 -0.63 2.45 -14.36
C GLY A 374 0.85 2.11 -14.19
N ALA A 375 1.24 1.61 -13.02
CA ALA A 375 2.60 1.11 -12.78
C ALA A 375 2.94 -0.09 -13.69
N ALA A 376 1.99 -1.01 -13.91
CA ALA A 376 2.18 -2.14 -14.83
C ALA A 376 2.30 -1.69 -16.28
N ILE A 377 1.51 -0.69 -16.70
CA ILE A 377 1.61 -0.06 -18.02
C ILE A 377 3.01 0.55 -18.20
N GLN A 378 3.50 1.31 -17.21
CA GLN A 378 4.88 1.84 -17.25
C GLN A 378 5.92 0.71 -17.34
N GLY A 379 5.70 -0.40 -16.65
CA GLY A 379 6.54 -1.60 -16.79
C GLY A 379 6.55 -2.15 -18.22
N SER A 380 5.39 -2.19 -18.87
CA SER A 380 5.25 -2.62 -20.26
C SER A 380 5.95 -1.67 -21.26
N VAL A 381 5.92 -0.36 -20.97
CA VAL A 381 6.69 0.64 -21.75
C VAL A 381 8.19 0.39 -21.61
N LEU A 382 8.68 0.15 -20.39
CA LEU A 382 10.11 -0.10 -20.12
C LEU A 382 10.60 -1.43 -20.71
N SER A 383 9.75 -2.44 -20.84
CA SER A 383 10.08 -3.70 -21.53
C SER A 383 10.02 -3.61 -23.05
N GLY A 384 9.46 -2.51 -23.60
CA GLY A 384 9.25 -2.32 -25.04
C GLY A 384 8.03 -3.07 -25.59
N ASP A 385 7.19 -3.63 -24.73
CA ASP A 385 5.93 -4.29 -25.13
C ASP A 385 4.86 -3.23 -25.53
N THR A 386 4.95 -2.04 -24.97
CA THR A 386 4.15 -0.84 -25.29
C THR A 386 5.08 0.26 -25.75
N THR A 387 4.89 0.83 -26.95
CA THR A 387 5.84 1.76 -27.57
C THR A 387 5.31 3.18 -27.76
N ASP A 388 4.03 3.37 -27.56
CA ASP A 388 3.27 4.58 -27.91
C ASP A 388 2.88 5.43 -26.69
N VAL A 389 3.73 5.44 -25.65
CA VAL A 389 3.52 6.20 -24.41
C VAL A 389 4.78 6.91 -23.97
N LEU A 390 4.71 8.23 -23.84
CA LEU A 390 5.76 9.07 -23.25
C LEU A 390 5.26 9.68 -21.94
N LEU A 391 6.03 9.52 -20.87
CA LEU A 391 5.72 10.07 -19.54
C LEU A 391 6.77 11.09 -19.14
N LEU A 392 6.33 12.32 -18.87
CA LEU A 392 7.13 13.42 -18.33
C LEU A 392 6.59 13.80 -16.96
N ASP A 393 7.36 13.48 -15.91
CA ASP A 393 7.03 13.80 -14.53
C ASP A 393 7.76 15.07 -14.05
N VAL A 394 7.48 15.55 -12.84
CA VAL A 394 8.09 16.77 -12.28
C VAL A 394 8.65 16.54 -10.88
N THR A 395 9.64 17.34 -10.49
CA THR A 395 10.08 17.39 -9.09
C THR A 395 9.04 18.10 -8.22
N PRO A 396 8.63 17.52 -7.07
CA PRO A 396 7.57 18.12 -6.23
C PRO A 396 8.05 19.31 -5.41
N LEU A 397 9.35 19.41 -5.16
CA LEU A 397 9.95 20.41 -4.30
C LEU A 397 11.18 21.03 -4.95
N THR A 398 11.45 22.29 -4.62
CA THR A 398 12.65 23.02 -5.02
C THR A 398 13.90 22.39 -4.42
N LEU A 399 14.93 22.22 -5.23
CA LEU A 399 16.25 21.72 -4.86
C LEU A 399 17.27 22.83 -4.98
N GLY A 400 18.12 22.97 -3.97
CA GLY A 400 19.12 24.05 -3.93
C GLY A 400 20.23 23.78 -2.94
N ILE A 401 21.05 24.79 -2.73
CA ILE A 401 22.15 24.77 -1.74
C ILE A 401 22.05 25.93 -0.75
N GLU A 402 22.64 25.72 0.42
CA GLU A 402 22.88 26.79 1.36
C GLU A 402 23.99 27.68 0.85
N THR A 403 23.76 29.02 0.87
CA THR A 403 24.73 30.04 0.52
C THR A 403 25.00 30.98 1.69
N LEU A 404 25.91 31.91 1.48
CA LEU A 404 26.34 32.86 2.53
C LEU A 404 25.13 33.51 3.24
N GLY A 405 25.15 33.50 4.58
CA GLY A 405 24.07 34.05 5.40
C GLY A 405 22.94 33.07 5.70
N GLY A 406 23.10 31.75 5.42
CA GLY A 406 22.08 30.74 5.71
C GLY A 406 20.88 30.81 4.76
N VAL A 407 21.10 31.29 3.54
CA VAL A 407 20.05 31.42 2.51
C VAL A 407 20.02 30.17 1.64
N ALA A 408 18.82 29.63 1.42
CA ALA A 408 18.60 28.57 0.43
C ALA A 408 18.53 29.18 -0.97
N THR A 409 19.49 28.81 -1.83
CA THR A 409 19.57 29.28 -3.21
C THR A 409 19.10 28.15 -4.14
N PRO A 410 17.99 28.32 -4.89
CA PRO A 410 17.45 27.30 -5.76
C PRO A 410 18.33 27.07 -6.98
N LEU A 411 18.46 25.79 -7.40
CA LEU A 411 19.04 25.36 -8.67
C LEU A 411 17.99 24.70 -9.57
N ILE A 412 17.15 23.84 -9.00
CA ILE A 412 16.02 23.23 -9.71
C ILE A 412 14.75 23.64 -8.96
N GLU A 413 13.89 24.40 -9.60
CA GLU A 413 12.63 24.83 -9.00
C GLU A 413 11.60 23.67 -8.99
N LYS A 414 10.67 23.68 -8.04
CA LYS A 414 9.54 22.76 -8.00
C LYS A 414 8.77 22.76 -9.33
N ASN A 415 8.16 21.66 -9.66
CA ASN A 415 7.45 21.45 -10.91
C ASN A 415 8.34 21.58 -12.17
N THR A 416 9.65 21.40 -12.04
CA THR A 416 10.54 21.24 -13.18
C THR A 416 10.44 19.80 -13.69
N THR A 417 10.23 19.64 -15.00
CA THR A 417 10.16 18.34 -15.69
C THR A 417 11.43 17.53 -15.48
N ILE A 418 11.29 16.25 -15.17
CA ILE A 418 12.38 15.30 -14.97
C ILE A 418 12.40 14.20 -16.06
N PRO A 419 13.59 13.68 -16.45
CA PRO A 419 14.93 13.99 -15.91
C PRO A 419 15.42 15.39 -16.31
N THR A 420 16.26 16.02 -15.44
CA THR A 420 16.81 17.35 -15.71
C THR A 420 18.18 17.52 -15.07
N GLN A 421 19.02 18.35 -15.70
CA GLN A 421 20.32 18.74 -15.17
C GLN A 421 20.44 20.27 -15.15
N LYS A 422 20.89 20.82 -14.03
CA LYS A 422 21.14 22.26 -13.83
C LYS A 422 22.47 22.47 -13.14
N SER A 423 23.20 23.48 -13.59
CA SER A 423 24.48 23.86 -13.01
C SER A 423 24.52 25.36 -12.77
N GLN A 424 25.17 25.75 -11.67
CA GLN A 424 25.40 27.16 -11.34
C GLN A 424 26.80 27.34 -10.74
N VAL A 425 27.45 28.46 -11.08
CA VAL A 425 28.78 28.79 -10.56
C VAL A 425 28.65 29.62 -9.31
N PHE A 426 29.28 29.15 -8.24
CA PHE A 426 29.42 29.82 -6.94
C PHE A 426 30.88 30.18 -6.69
N SER A 427 31.16 30.86 -5.59
CA SER A 427 32.52 31.23 -5.22
C SER A 427 32.74 31.11 -3.72
N THR A 428 33.99 31.31 -3.28
CA THR A 428 34.38 31.35 -1.85
C THR A 428 33.84 32.58 -1.13
N ALA A 429 33.46 32.39 0.13
CA ALA A 429 32.94 33.45 1.01
C ALA A 429 34.06 34.25 1.74
N GLU A 430 35.26 33.67 1.86
CA GLU A 430 36.40 34.24 2.59
C GLU A 430 37.68 34.23 1.75
N ASP A 431 38.62 35.10 2.08
CA ASP A 431 39.94 35.14 1.46
C ASP A 431 40.76 33.90 1.86
N ASN A 432 41.51 33.34 0.89
CA ASN A 432 42.35 32.16 1.08
C ASN A 432 41.60 30.92 1.55
N GLN A 433 40.31 30.82 1.30
CA GLN A 433 39.49 29.65 1.61
C GLN A 433 39.93 28.48 0.68
N THR A 434 40.34 27.36 1.30
CA THR A 434 40.87 26.16 0.57
C THR A 434 39.85 25.03 0.45
N ALA A 435 38.67 25.19 1.01
CA ALA A 435 37.56 24.24 0.93
C ALA A 435 36.23 24.96 0.93
N VAL A 436 35.22 24.37 0.25
CA VAL A 436 33.83 24.81 0.33
C VAL A 436 32.96 23.62 0.74
N THR A 437 32.02 23.88 1.66
CA THR A 437 30.99 22.91 2.02
C THR A 437 29.77 23.16 1.15
N VAL A 438 29.33 22.15 0.43
CA VAL A 438 28.08 22.17 -0.32
C VAL A 438 27.03 21.48 0.55
N HIS A 439 26.08 22.26 1.06
CA HIS A 439 24.95 21.77 1.83
C HIS A 439 23.72 21.77 0.93
N VAL A 440 23.23 20.57 0.60
CA VAL A 440 22.12 20.36 -0.33
C VAL A 440 20.81 20.36 0.41
N LEU A 441 19.85 21.12 -0.11
CA LEU A 441 18.57 21.41 0.53
C LEU A 441 17.41 21.09 -0.39
N GLN A 442 16.27 20.68 0.20
CA GLN A 442 15.00 20.50 -0.48
C GLN A 442 13.88 21.23 0.27
N GLY A 443 13.13 22.08 -0.42
CA GLY A 443 11.99 22.82 0.12
C GLY A 443 11.89 24.25 -0.39
N GLU A 444 10.82 24.95 0.04
CA GLU A 444 10.41 26.25 -0.50
C GLU A 444 10.79 27.44 0.40
N ARG A 445 11.51 27.18 1.51
CA ARG A 445 11.82 28.24 2.48
C ARG A 445 13.12 28.93 2.10
N THR A 446 13.14 30.27 2.20
CA THR A 446 14.35 31.09 1.94
C THR A 446 15.46 30.81 2.94
N GLN A 447 15.11 30.50 4.19
CA GLN A 447 16.09 30.18 5.24
C GLN A 447 16.50 28.71 5.15
N ALA A 448 17.80 28.44 5.01
CA ALA A 448 18.34 27.10 4.81
C ALA A 448 17.90 26.10 5.90
N THR A 449 17.93 26.49 7.16
CA THR A 449 17.56 25.65 8.32
C THR A 449 16.09 25.26 8.37
N GLN A 450 15.23 25.90 7.58
CA GLN A 450 13.80 25.60 7.49
C GLN A 450 13.45 24.65 6.33
N ASN A 451 14.47 24.20 5.58
CA ASN A 451 14.33 23.22 4.51
C ASN A 451 14.88 21.86 4.96
N LYS A 452 14.47 20.81 4.26
CA LYS A 452 15.03 19.48 4.47
C LYS A 452 16.48 19.44 4.00
N SER A 453 17.41 19.09 4.88
CA SER A 453 18.79 18.77 4.49
C SER A 453 18.83 17.40 3.82
N LEU A 454 19.35 17.34 2.60
CA LEU A 454 19.59 16.11 1.88
C LEU A 454 21.00 15.57 2.10
N GLY A 455 21.92 16.40 2.56
CA GLY A 455 23.29 16.04 2.86
C GLY A 455 24.26 17.19 2.64
N GLN A 456 25.51 16.97 3.03
CA GLN A 456 26.60 17.92 2.79
C GLN A 456 27.89 17.18 2.47
N PHE A 457 28.72 17.84 1.64
CA PHE A 457 30.04 17.35 1.29
C PHE A 457 31.00 18.52 1.10
N ASN A 458 32.30 18.24 1.18
CA ASN A 458 33.35 19.24 1.08
C ASN A 458 34.13 19.07 -0.22
N LEU A 459 34.23 20.14 -1.01
CA LEU A 459 35.23 20.25 -2.07
C LEU A 459 36.48 20.88 -1.44
N THR A 460 37.57 20.13 -1.39
CA THR A 460 38.85 20.53 -0.78
C THR A 460 39.91 20.87 -1.82
N ASP A 461 41.07 21.36 -1.36
CA ASP A 461 42.22 21.68 -2.21
C ASP A 461 41.97 22.77 -3.26
N ILE A 462 41.10 23.70 -2.93
CA ILE A 462 40.93 24.92 -3.72
C ILE A 462 42.17 25.79 -3.50
N PRO A 463 42.83 26.29 -4.58
CA PRO A 463 43.98 27.16 -4.45
C PRO A 463 43.61 28.46 -3.69
N PRO A 464 44.41 28.89 -2.70
CA PRO A 464 44.19 30.14 -2.00
C PRO A 464 44.08 31.32 -2.98
N ALA A 465 42.97 32.07 -2.85
CA ALA A 465 42.70 33.24 -3.67
C ALA A 465 41.79 34.21 -2.88
N SER A 466 41.67 35.45 -3.36
CA SER A 466 40.72 36.39 -2.78
C SER A 466 39.29 35.84 -2.90
N ARG A 467 38.44 36.15 -1.92
CA ARG A 467 37.02 35.77 -1.94
C ARG A 467 36.36 36.19 -3.26
N GLY A 468 35.48 35.37 -3.78
CA GLY A 468 34.79 35.63 -5.04
C GLY A 468 35.59 35.30 -6.32
N VAL A 469 36.89 34.96 -6.22
CA VAL A 469 37.75 34.63 -7.37
C VAL A 469 37.61 33.15 -7.78
N PRO A 470 37.65 32.15 -6.89
CA PRO A 470 37.43 30.75 -7.25
C PRO A 470 36.07 30.54 -7.89
N GLN A 471 36.03 29.72 -8.95
CA GLN A 471 34.77 29.36 -9.66
C GLN A 471 34.42 27.91 -9.37
N ILE A 472 33.45 27.74 -8.49
CA ILE A 472 32.95 26.42 -8.08
C ILE A 472 31.63 26.16 -8.78
N GLU A 473 31.65 25.31 -9.77
CA GLU A 473 30.45 24.85 -10.50
C GLU A 473 29.77 23.75 -9.69
N VAL A 474 28.56 24.01 -9.23
CA VAL A 474 27.70 23.02 -8.58
C VAL A 474 26.67 22.56 -9.59
N SER A 475 26.62 21.25 -9.81
CA SER A 475 25.71 20.62 -10.77
C SER A 475 24.76 19.68 -10.06
N PHE A 476 23.48 19.82 -10.38
CA PHE A 476 22.40 18.96 -9.94
C PHE A 476 21.93 18.13 -11.13
N ASP A 477 21.94 16.81 -10.99
CA ASP A 477 21.47 15.85 -11.99
C ASP A 477 20.34 15.02 -11.36
N LEU A 478 19.10 15.27 -11.80
CA LEU A 478 17.89 14.64 -11.28
C LEU A 478 17.38 13.63 -12.30
N ASP A 479 17.39 12.35 -11.93
CA ASP A 479 16.98 11.28 -12.83
C ASP A 479 15.45 11.17 -12.99
N ALA A 480 14.99 10.25 -13.85
CA ALA A 480 13.57 10.03 -14.10
C ALA A 480 12.81 9.45 -12.88
N ASN A 481 13.50 8.95 -11.86
CA ASN A 481 12.91 8.48 -10.60
C ASN A 481 12.79 9.62 -9.56
N GLY A 482 13.31 10.80 -9.87
CA GLY A 482 13.42 11.92 -8.94
C GLY A 482 14.58 11.78 -7.95
N ILE A 483 15.60 10.97 -8.26
CA ILE A 483 16.79 10.77 -7.42
C ILE A 483 17.87 11.75 -7.86
N LEU A 484 18.44 12.47 -6.89
CA LEU A 484 19.36 13.57 -7.09
C LEU A 484 20.82 13.16 -6.91
N ASN A 485 21.64 13.48 -7.92
CA ASN A 485 23.09 13.49 -7.84
C ASN A 485 23.60 14.95 -7.82
N VAL A 486 24.52 15.26 -6.91
CA VAL A 486 25.11 16.59 -6.82
C VAL A 486 26.62 16.48 -6.95
N SER A 487 27.21 17.30 -7.81
CA SER A 487 28.65 17.45 -7.91
C SER A 487 29.08 18.90 -7.74
N ALA A 488 30.29 19.10 -7.23
CA ALA A 488 30.95 20.40 -7.16
C ALA A 488 32.33 20.29 -7.79
N LYS A 489 32.66 21.22 -8.70
CA LYS A 489 33.91 21.25 -9.46
C LYS A 489 34.55 22.63 -9.42
N ASP A 490 35.81 22.68 -9.02
CA ASP A 490 36.63 23.87 -9.23
C ASP A 490 37.04 23.96 -10.72
N LYS A 491 36.52 24.97 -11.41
CA LYS A 491 36.78 25.17 -12.86
C LYS A 491 38.23 25.47 -13.18
N ASN A 492 39.00 26.00 -12.23
CA ASN A 492 40.39 26.37 -12.43
C ASN A 492 41.33 25.15 -12.33
N THR A 493 41.11 24.29 -11.36
CA THR A 493 41.93 23.11 -11.10
C THR A 493 41.39 21.84 -11.75
N GLY A 494 40.12 21.83 -12.11
CA GLY A 494 39.40 20.64 -12.59
C GLY A 494 39.09 19.62 -11.49
N LYS A 495 39.45 19.90 -10.22
CA LYS A 495 39.08 19.03 -9.09
C LYS A 495 37.58 18.98 -8.93
N GLU A 496 37.06 17.78 -8.75
CA GLU A 496 35.62 17.53 -8.62
C GLU A 496 35.39 16.60 -7.43
N GLN A 497 34.33 16.87 -6.72
CA GLN A 497 33.77 16.02 -5.68
C GLN A 497 32.29 15.89 -5.95
N SER A 498 31.78 14.68 -5.87
CA SER A 498 30.35 14.42 -6.02
C SER A 498 29.81 13.69 -4.80
N ILE A 499 28.56 13.92 -4.54
CA ILE A 499 27.77 13.09 -3.64
C ILE A 499 26.55 12.62 -4.42
N VAL A 500 26.38 11.31 -4.49
CA VAL A 500 25.03 10.78 -4.70
C VAL A 500 24.33 11.11 -3.41
N ILE A 501 23.26 11.87 -3.48
CA ILE A 501 22.41 12.07 -2.31
C ILE A 501 21.86 10.70 -1.98
N LYS A 502 22.62 9.94 -1.21
CA LYS A 502 22.09 8.77 -0.53
C LYS A 502 21.21 9.33 0.56
N ALA A 503 19.96 9.49 0.19
CA ALA A 503 18.93 9.63 1.19
C ALA A 503 19.19 8.50 2.19
N SER A 504 19.37 8.82 3.44
CA SER A 504 19.58 7.80 4.44
C SER A 504 18.28 7.00 4.57
N SER A 505 18.22 5.86 3.90
CA SER A 505 17.19 4.86 4.18
C SER A 505 17.37 4.25 5.57
N GLY A 506 18.39 4.74 6.29
CA GLY A 506 18.81 4.17 7.57
C GLY A 506 19.63 2.89 7.44
N LEU A 507 19.86 2.45 6.22
CA LEU A 507 20.61 1.23 5.89
C LEU A 507 21.81 1.60 5.01
N SER A 508 22.98 1.02 5.32
CA SER A 508 24.13 1.11 4.43
C SER A 508 23.98 0.18 3.22
N ASP A 509 24.72 0.43 2.14
CA ASP A 509 24.75 -0.50 1.00
C ASP A 509 25.18 -1.90 1.44
N GLU A 510 26.10 -1.99 2.42
CA GLU A 510 26.55 -3.26 3.01
C GLU A 510 25.43 -3.96 3.77
N ASP A 511 24.59 -3.22 4.52
CA ASP A 511 23.44 -3.77 5.22
C ASP A 511 22.39 -4.28 4.20
N ILE A 512 22.11 -3.52 3.15
CA ILE A 512 21.20 -3.93 2.08
C ILE A 512 21.73 -5.19 1.37
N GLU A 513 23.02 -5.22 0.99
CA GLU A 513 23.62 -6.41 0.37
C GLU A 513 23.62 -7.62 1.30
N LYS A 514 23.83 -7.43 2.60
CA LYS A 514 23.75 -8.50 3.58
C LYS A 514 22.33 -9.05 3.66
N MET A 515 21.32 -8.20 3.72
CA MET A 515 19.90 -8.62 3.75
C MET A 515 19.50 -9.38 2.49
N VAL A 516 19.95 -8.93 1.31
CA VAL A 516 19.73 -9.65 0.04
C VAL A 516 20.38 -11.03 0.09
N LYS A 517 21.64 -11.12 0.53
CA LYS A 517 22.35 -12.41 0.65
C LYS A 517 21.74 -13.33 1.70
N ASP A 518 21.31 -12.78 2.83
CA ASP A 518 20.63 -13.56 3.88
C ASP A 518 19.29 -14.10 3.35
N ALA A 519 18.52 -13.31 2.59
CA ALA A 519 17.29 -13.77 1.95
C ALA A 519 17.57 -14.86 0.89
N GLU A 520 18.60 -14.70 0.07
CA GLU A 520 19.00 -15.73 -0.92
C GLU A 520 19.48 -17.02 -0.25
N ALA A 521 20.26 -16.91 0.82
CA ALA A 521 20.79 -18.07 1.56
C ALA A 521 19.70 -18.88 2.26
N ASN A 522 18.65 -18.24 2.72
CA ASN A 522 17.53 -18.87 3.41
C ASN A 522 16.35 -19.22 2.48
N ALA A 523 16.41 -18.85 1.19
CA ALA A 523 15.31 -19.03 0.24
C ALA A 523 14.79 -20.48 0.12
N GLU A 524 15.69 -21.49 0.23
CA GLU A 524 15.28 -22.91 0.22
C GLU A 524 14.59 -23.33 1.52
N ASP A 525 15.02 -22.80 2.64
CA ASP A 525 14.43 -23.13 3.95
C ASP A 525 13.11 -22.36 4.14
N ASP A 526 13.05 -21.11 3.69
CA ASP A 526 11.81 -20.33 3.64
C ASP A 526 10.75 -21.01 2.76
N LYS A 527 11.15 -21.54 1.61
CA LYS A 527 10.25 -22.29 0.72
C LYS A 527 9.72 -23.57 1.38
N LYS A 528 10.57 -24.33 2.07
CA LYS A 528 10.16 -25.53 2.82
C LYS A 528 9.21 -25.17 3.96
N PHE A 529 9.49 -24.08 4.65
CA PHE A 529 8.62 -23.56 5.70
C PHE A 529 7.25 -23.14 5.16
N GLU A 530 7.21 -22.40 4.05
CA GLU A 530 5.96 -22.01 3.37
C GLU A 530 5.14 -23.24 2.95
N GLU A 531 5.82 -24.26 2.41
CA GLU A 531 5.19 -25.53 2.00
C GLU A 531 4.62 -26.28 3.23
N LEU A 532 5.36 -26.30 4.34
CA LEU A 532 4.89 -26.87 5.60
C LEU A 532 3.66 -26.15 6.15
N VAL A 533 3.70 -24.81 6.22
CA VAL A 533 2.58 -23.99 6.71
C VAL A 533 1.33 -24.18 5.84
N LYS A 534 1.49 -24.18 4.51
CA LYS A 534 0.39 -24.43 3.57
C LYS A 534 -0.23 -25.83 3.78
N THR A 535 0.61 -26.84 3.99
CA THR A 535 0.17 -28.23 4.24
C THR A 535 -0.55 -28.33 5.58
N LYS A 536 -0.05 -27.69 6.64
CA LYS A 536 -0.71 -27.59 7.95
C LYS A 536 -2.09 -26.95 7.85
N ASN A 537 -2.18 -25.79 7.21
CA ASN A 537 -3.44 -25.05 7.06
C ASN A 537 -4.48 -25.85 6.28
N ASN A 538 -4.09 -26.55 5.21
CA ASN A 538 -4.98 -27.44 4.46
C ASN A 538 -5.47 -28.63 5.31
N ALA A 539 -4.59 -29.19 6.12
CA ALA A 539 -4.92 -30.28 7.03
C ALA A 539 -5.90 -29.83 8.12
N ASP A 540 -5.70 -28.67 8.72
CA ASP A 540 -6.61 -28.08 9.71
C ASP A 540 -7.99 -27.79 9.12
N MET A 541 -8.04 -27.23 7.91
CA MET A 541 -9.32 -27.02 7.20
C MET A 541 -10.06 -28.33 6.97
N LEU A 542 -9.34 -29.39 6.58
CA LEU A 542 -9.93 -30.70 6.36
C LEU A 542 -10.48 -31.30 7.67
N VAL A 543 -9.73 -31.19 8.79
CA VAL A 543 -10.19 -31.62 10.13
C VAL A 543 -11.48 -30.91 10.50
N HIS A 544 -11.53 -29.57 10.36
CA HIS A 544 -12.73 -28.79 10.68
C HIS A 544 -13.93 -29.16 9.80
N ALA A 545 -13.73 -29.29 8.49
CA ALA A 545 -14.78 -29.68 7.55
C ALA A 545 -15.29 -31.09 7.87
N THR A 546 -14.38 -32.02 8.20
CA THR A 546 -14.73 -33.39 8.53
C THR A 546 -15.55 -33.48 9.81
N ARG A 547 -15.15 -32.81 10.90
CA ARG A 547 -15.92 -32.77 12.15
C ARG A 547 -17.33 -32.22 11.93
N LYS A 548 -17.44 -31.13 11.18
CA LYS A 548 -18.73 -30.56 10.82
C LYS A 548 -19.60 -31.58 10.06
N THR A 549 -19.04 -32.30 9.10
CA THR A 549 -19.76 -33.32 8.34
C THR A 549 -20.23 -34.50 9.23
N ILE A 550 -19.41 -34.92 10.21
CA ILE A 550 -19.81 -35.95 11.19
C ILE A 550 -20.96 -35.44 12.07
N ASP A 551 -20.88 -34.21 12.57
CA ASP A 551 -21.92 -33.62 13.41
C ASP A 551 -23.25 -33.49 12.65
N GLU A 552 -23.20 -33.09 11.37
CA GLU A 552 -24.38 -32.93 10.50
C GLU A 552 -24.96 -34.28 10.04
N SER A 553 -24.16 -35.36 10.02
CA SER A 553 -24.60 -36.67 9.55
C SER A 553 -25.61 -37.41 10.46
N GLY A 554 -25.71 -36.97 11.73
CA GLY A 554 -26.64 -37.54 12.70
C GLY A 554 -26.56 -39.05 12.80
N ASP A 555 -27.70 -39.77 12.58
CA ASP A 555 -27.80 -41.22 12.62
C ASP A 555 -27.47 -41.90 11.28
N ALA A 556 -27.09 -41.15 10.24
CA ALA A 556 -26.76 -41.68 8.91
C ALA A 556 -25.43 -42.45 8.88
N LEU A 557 -24.52 -42.16 9.84
CA LEU A 557 -23.29 -42.91 10.06
C LEU A 557 -23.38 -43.76 11.31
N SER A 558 -22.91 -45.02 11.21
CA SER A 558 -22.80 -45.93 12.37
C SER A 558 -21.69 -45.45 13.33
N GLU A 559 -21.76 -45.86 14.60
CA GLU A 559 -20.74 -45.57 15.62
C GLU A 559 -19.34 -46.03 15.20
N ASP A 560 -19.23 -47.21 14.52
CA ASP A 560 -17.96 -47.72 14.01
C ASP A 560 -17.37 -46.83 12.90
N GLU A 561 -18.22 -46.30 12.01
CA GLU A 561 -17.80 -45.38 10.94
C GLU A 561 -17.35 -44.01 11.54
N LYS A 562 -18.06 -43.49 12.52
CA LYS A 562 -17.68 -42.26 13.23
C LYS A 562 -16.34 -42.42 13.96
N ASN A 563 -16.14 -43.57 14.64
CA ASN A 563 -14.88 -43.86 15.33
C ASN A 563 -13.68 -43.97 14.37
N GLN A 564 -13.88 -44.59 13.17
CA GLN A 564 -12.82 -44.67 12.16
C GLN A 564 -12.40 -43.28 11.64
N VAL A 565 -13.35 -42.36 11.46
CA VAL A 565 -13.04 -40.99 11.02
C VAL A 565 -12.36 -40.22 12.14
N GLU A 566 -12.80 -40.36 13.40
CA GLU A 566 -12.20 -39.67 14.54
C GLU A 566 -10.76 -40.14 14.81
N ASP A 567 -10.47 -41.46 14.64
CA ASP A 567 -9.11 -42.00 14.70
C ASP A 567 -8.21 -41.43 13.59
N ALA A 568 -8.75 -41.25 12.37
CA ALA A 568 -8.02 -40.64 11.26
C ALA A 568 -7.79 -39.13 11.48
N ILE A 569 -8.78 -38.42 12.02
CA ILE A 569 -8.64 -37.01 12.44
C ILE A 569 -7.53 -36.86 13.48
N LYS A 570 -7.56 -37.69 14.53
CA LYS A 570 -6.55 -37.64 15.58
C LYS A 570 -5.14 -37.92 15.05
N SER A 571 -5.02 -38.89 14.13
CA SER A 571 -3.75 -39.17 13.45
C SER A 571 -3.24 -37.97 12.64
N LEU A 572 -4.15 -37.21 12.00
CA LEU A 572 -3.80 -36.00 11.27
C LEU A 572 -3.40 -34.87 12.21
N GLU A 573 -4.14 -34.64 13.30
CA GLU A 573 -3.80 -33.63 14.32
C GLU A 573 -2.43 -33.90 14.97
N ASP A 574 -2.12 -35.19 15.28
CA ASP A 574 -0.82 -35.58 15.78
C ASP A 574 0.31 -35.30 14.75
N SER A 575 0.03 -35.53 13.46
CA SER A 575 0.97 -35.24 12.36
C SER A 575 1.20 -33.75 12.14
N ILE A 576 0.17 -32.91 12.25
CA ILE A 576 0.28 -31.44 12.18
C ILE A 576 1.26 -30.91 13.21
N SER A 577 1.31 -31.54 14.39
CA SER A 577 2.23 -31.18 15.48
C SER A 577 3.69 -31.60 15.22
N SER A 578 3.97 -32.49 14.26
CA SER A 578 5.29 -33.09 14.02
C SER A 578 6.24 -32.26 13.14
N GLU A 579 5.78 -31.19 12.50
CA GLU A 579 6.55 -30.35 11.56
C GLU A 579 7.13 -31.11 10.33
N ASP A 580 6.61 -32.28 10.01
CA ASP A 580 7.03 -33.08 8.85
C ASP A 580 5.94 -33.08 7.77
N THR A 581 6.18 -32.35 6.68
CA THR A 581 5.26 -32.21 5.55
C THR A 581 4.80 -33.57 5.02
N SER A 582 5.71 -34.53 4.87
CA SER A 582 5.38 -35.88 4.34
C SER A 582 4.44 -36.66 5.25
N SER A 583 4.60 -36.52 6.57
CA SER A 583 3.72 -37.13 7.58
C SER A 583 2.32 -36.53 7.52
N ILE A 584 2.22 -35.21 7.39
CA ILE A 584 0.94 -34.49 7.29
C ILE A 584 0.21 -34.87 6.00
N GLU A 585 0.91 -34.90 4.87
CA GLU A 585 0.32 -35.33 3.58
C GLU A 585 -0.18 -36.77 3.62
N SER A 586 0.58 -37.68 4.23
CA SER A 586 0.20 -39.08 4.38
C SER A 586 -1.05 -39.24 5.25
N ALA A 587 -1.12 -38.51 6.38
CA ALA A 587 -2.27 -38.52 7.27
C ALA A 587 -3.49 -37.85 6.63
N THR A 588 -3.30 -36.75 5.89
CA THR A 588 -4.34 -36.06 5.10
C THR A 588 -4.94 -37.02 4.06
N LYS A 589 -4.09 -37.75 3.34
CA LYS A 589 -4.54 -38.76 2.38
C LYS A 589 -5.34 -39.87 3.06
N ASN A 590 -4.86 -40.36 4.19
CA ASN A 590 -5.57 -41.41 4.95
C ASN A 590 -6.96 -40.92 5.39
N LEU A 591 -7.10 -39.71 5.89
CA LEU A 591 -8.39 -39.13 6.24
C LEU A 591 -9.32 -39.03 5.02
N ASN A 592 -8.82 -38.56 3.86
CA ASN A 592 -9.59 -38.51 2.62
C ASN A 592 -10.03 -39.90 2.13
N ASP A 593 -9.17 -40.90 2.24
CA ASP A 593 -9.48 -42.29 1.86
C ASP A 593 -10.60 -42.87 2.75
N VAL A 594 -10.64 -42.54 4.04
CA VAL A 594 -11.71 -42.90 4.98
C VAL A 594 -13.01 -42.16 4.67
N LEU A 595 -12.91 -40.86 4.35
CA LEU A 595 -14.08 -39.99 4.09
C LEU A 595 -14.78 -40.30 2.76
N THR A 596 -14.03 -40.65 1.72
CA THR A 596 -14.58 -40.84 0.37
C THR A 596 -15.78 -41.80 0.31
N PRO A 597 -15.72 -43.02 0.88
CA PRO A 597 -16.86 -43.95 0.86
C PRO A 597 -18.04 -43.46 1.72
N LEU A 598 -17.73 -42.72 2.84
CA LEU A 598 -18.76 -42.20 3.74
C LEU A 598 -19.53 -41.06 3.11
N THR A 599 -18.85 -40.15 2.46
CA THR A 599 -19.47 -39.04 1.72
C THR A 599 -20.35 -39.55 0.59
N GLN A 600 -19.91 -40.60 -0.15
CA GLN A 600 -20.74 -41.25 -1.18
C GLN A 600 -22.00 -41.92 -0.59
N LYS A 601 -21.92 -42.44 0.65
CA LYS A 601 -23.06 -43.04 1.36
C LYS A 601 -24.07 -41.95 1.77
N LEU A 602 -23.58 -40.83 2.34
CA LEU A 602 -24.41 -39.69 2.73
C LEU A 602 -25.14 -39.11 1.50
N TYR A 603 -24.44 -38.86 0.40
CA TYR A 603 -25.06 -38.41 -0.86
C TYR A 603 -26.14 -39.33 -1.40
N LYS A 604 -25.96 -40.66 -1.29
CA LYS A 604 -26.97 -41.62 -1.71
C LYS A 604 -28.20 -41.61 -0.80
N GLN A 605 -28.00 -41.40 0.49
CA GLN A 605 -29.08 -41.33 1.46
C GLN A 605 -29.91 -40.06 1.30
N GLU A 606 -29.26 -38.91 1.14
CA GLU A 606 -29.90 -37.63 0.89
C GLU A 606 -30.72 -37.60 -0.41
N ASN A 607 -30.18 -38.22 -1.49
CA ASN A 607 -30.92 -38.40 -2.74
C ASN A 607 -32.09 -39.41 -2.63
N ALA A 608 -32.00 -40.40 -1.74
CA ALA A 608 -33.08 -41.36 -1.51
C ALA A 608 -34.22 -40.73 -0.66
N GLU A 609 -33.90 -39.92 0.33
CA GLU A 609 -34.85 -39.18 1.13
C GLU A 609 -35.55 -38.07 0.31
N SER A 610 -34.81 -37.34 -0.54
CA SER A 610 -35.38 -36.37 -1.48
C SER A 610 -36.32 -37.02 -2.53
N GLN A 611 -36.07 -38.26 -2.94
CA GLN A 611 -36.95 -39.00 -3.83
C GLN A 611 -38.17 -39.58 -3.10
N GLN A 612 -38.06 -39.88 -1.80
CA GLN A 612 -39.23 -40.31 -0.98
C GLN A 612 -40.12 -39.13 -0.60
N GLU A 613 -39.56 -37.94 -0.31
CA GLU A 613 -40.33 -36.73 -0.11
C GLU A 613 -41.07 -36.30 -1.38
N ALA A 614 -40.39 -36.37 -2.55
CA ALA A 614 -41.02 -36.09 -3.84
C ALA A 614 -42.14 -37.09 -4.20
N GLN A 615 -42.05 -38.39 -3.78
CA GLN A 615 -43.14 -39.37 -3.94
C GLN A 615 -44.25 -39.24 -2.93
N ALA A 616 -43.98 -38.73 -1.71
CA ALA A 616 -44.98 -38.45 -0.70
C ALA A 616 -45.83 -37.21 -1.04
N ASP A 617 -45.24 -36.23 -1.74
CA ASP A 617 -45.97 -35.05 -2.24
C ASP A 617 -46.78 -35.36 -3.54
N GLU A 618 -46.43 -36.38 -4.33
CA GLU A 618 -47.24 -36.81 -5.47
C GLU A 618 -48.49 -37.57 -5.06
N ASP A 619 -48.51 -38.31 -3.93
CA ASP A 619 -49.69 -39.04 -3.42
C ASP A 619 -50.71 -38.15 -2.68
N SER A 620 -50.35 -36.89 -2.36
CA SER A 620 -51.25 -35.95 -1.65
C SER A 620 -51.94 -34.92 -2.56
N ASN A 621 -51.71 -34.94 -3.88
CA ASN A 621 -52.22 -33.92 -4.82
C ASN A 621 -52.93 -34.53 -6.04
N SER A 622 -53.79 -35.56 -5.83
CA SER A 622 -54.71 -36.04 -6.87
C SER A 622 -56.08 -35.38 -6.72
N GLU A 623 -56.17 -34.08 -6.98
CA GLU A 623 -57.42 -33.38 -7.38
C GLU A 623 -57.07 -31.95 -7.77
N ASN A 624 -56.71 -31.73 -9.01
CA ASN A 624 -56.95 -30.56 -9.87
C ASN A 624 -55.89 -30.47 -10.99
N THR A 625 -56.12 -31.28 -12.01
CA THR A 625 -55.43 -31.10 -13.29
C THR A 625 -56.10 -29.98 -14.08
N VAL A 626 -55.36 -28.89 -14.38
CA VAL A 626 -55.69 -27.95 -15.44
C VAL A 626 -54.58 -28.10 -16.51
N ASP A 627 -54.99 -28.58 -17.68
CA ASP A 627 -54.15 -28.70 -18.87
C ASP A 627 -53.61 -27.30 -19.27
N ALA A 628 -52.31 -27.19 -19.36
CA ALA A 628 -51.64 -26.05 -20.02
C ALA A 628 -50.84 -26.60 -21.22
N GLU A 629 -51.33 -26.30 -22.43
CA GLU A 629 -50.62 -26.53 -23.68
C GLU A 629 -49.40 -25.62 -23.77
N PHE A 630 -48.23 -26.20 -24.00
CA PHE A 630 -47.02 -25.47 -24.37
C PHE A 630 -46.87 -25.44 -25.90
N GLU A 631 -46.85 -24.24 -26.47
CA GLU A 631 -46.49 -23.98 -27.86
C GLU A 631 -44.97 -23.78 -27.99
N GLU A 632 -44.31 -24.58 -28.78
CA GLU A 632 -42.89 -24.54 -29.13
C GLU A 632 -42.65 -23.41 -30.13
N VAL A 633 -41.95 -22.35 -29.73
CA VAL A 633 -41.49 -21.27 -30.64
C VAL A 633 -40.12 -21.65 -31.18
N LYS A 634 -40.04 -21.93 -32.47
CA LYS A 634 -38.78 -22.06 -33.21
C LYS A 634 -38.14 -20.69 -33.42
N GLU A 635 -36.89 -20.55 -33.02
CA GLU A 635 -36.01 -19.45 -33.44
C GLU A 635 -35.65 -19.63 -34.92
N ASP A 636 -36.01 -18.62 -35.72
CA ASP A 636 -35.51 -18.43 -37.08
C ASP A 636 -34.30 -17.49 -37.06
N GLU A 637 -33.24 -17.98 -37.71
CA GLU A 637 -32.02 -17.22 -38.05
C GLU A 637 -32.32 -15.91 -38.80
N LYS A 638 -31.72 -14.81 -38.33
CA LYS A 638 -31.10 -13.81 -39.20
C LYS A 638 -30.10 -12.95 -38.42
#